data_fca57ddc7dfc6707e6b8f9224643eb79
#
_entry.id   fca57ddc7dfc6707e6b8f9224643eb79
#
_cell.length_a   1.000
_cell.length_b   1.000
_cell.length_c   1.000
_cell.angle_alpha   90.00
_cell.angle_beta   90.00
_cell.angle_gamma   90.00
#
_symmetry.space_group_name_H-M   'P 1'
#
loop_
_entity.id
_entity.type
_entity.pdbx_description
1 polymer ?
#
loop_
_entity_poly.entity_id
_entity_poly.type
_entity_poly.pdbx_seq_one_letter_code
_entity_poly.pdbx_strand_id
1 'polypeptide(L)'
;MADFEVVRRIVISAPPARIHPLIDNFREWTKWSPWEDVDPQLQRTYSGAESGVGAHYAWSGNRKAGAGSMELVADDEREIGVRLEFLKPFKATNDVVFELNPTESGATEVVWRMSGQQHGLMALLGKVISMDRLVGKDFDKGLTRLKAAAEA
;
A
#
# COMPACT_ATOMS: atom_id res chain seq x y z
N MET A 1 -8.21 22.02 6.49
CA MET A 1 -7.66 20.66 6.32
C MET A 1 -6.60 20.67 5.24
N ALA A 2 -5.51 19.98 5.49
CA ALA A 2 -4.47 19.84 4.50
C ALA A 2 -4.61 18.50 3.78
N ASP A 3 -4.60 18.55 2.46
CA ASP A 3 -4.57 17.34 1.64
C ASP A 3 -3.13 16.93 1.42
N PHE A 4 -2.90 15.65 1.19
CA PHE A 4 -1.57 15.15 0.88
C PHE A 4 -1.65 14.07 -0.19
N GLU A 5 -0.53 13.89 -0.89
CA GLU A 5 -0.35 12.80 -1.83
C GLU A 5 1.08 12.32 -1.75
N VAL A 6 1.27 11.01 -1.68
CA VAL A 6 2.59 10.38 -1.71
C VAL A 6 2.62 9.48 -2.94
N VAL A 7 3.62 9.65 -3.79
CA VAL A 7 3.75 8.88 -5.04
C VAL A 7 5.18 8.36 -5.14
N ARG A 8 5.31 7.07 -5.39
CA ARG A 8 6.60 6.45 -5.71
C ARG A 8 6.40 5.47 -6.86
N ARG A 9 7.46 5.23 -7.60
CA ARG A 9 7.39 4.36 -8.78
C ARG A 9 8.67 3.57 -8.94
N ILE A 10 8.54 2.43 -9.60
CA ILE A 10 9.68 1.56 -9.91
C ILE A 10 9.38 0.82 -11.22
N VAL A 11 10.42 0.48 -11.96
CA VAL A 11 10.29 -0.38 -13.14
C VAL A 11 10.67 -1.80 -12.75
N ILE A 12 9.77 -2.73 -13.00
CA ILE A 12 9.94 -4.15 -12.68
C ILE A 12 10.05 -4.93 -13.99
N SER A 13 11.06 -5.79 -14.10
CA SER A 13 11.30 -6.61 -15.31
C SER A 13 10.37 -7.83 -15.30
N ALA A 14 9.07 -7.56 -15.36
CA ALA A 14 8.03 -8.57 -15.41
C ALA A 14 6.77 -7.96 -16.04
N PRO A 15 5.93 -8.76 -16.70
CA PRO A 15 4.68 -8.24 -17.25
C PRO A 15 3.67 -7.94 -16.14
N PRO A 16 2.67 -7.08 -16.40
CA PRO A 16 1.65 -6.76 -15.40
C PRO A 16 0.96 -8.00 -14.81
N ALA A 17 0.74 -9.02 -15.62
CA ALA A 17 0.07 -10.25 -15.18
C ALA A 17 0.83 -10.99 -14.07
N ARG A 18 2.14 -10.79 -13.96
CA ARG A 18 2.94 -11.40 -12.89
C ARG A 18 2.93 -10.54 -11.62
N ILE A 19 2.76 -9.24 -11.77
CA ILE A 19 2.78 -8.30 -10.64
C ILE A 19 1.40 -8.20 -9.99
N HIS A 20 0.36 -8.16 -10.80
CA HIS A 20 -1.02 -7.97 -10.37
C HIS A 20 -1.43 -8.88 -9.20
N PRO A 21 -1.19 -10.21 -9.26
CA PRO A 21 -1.59 -11.09 -8.16
C PRO A 21 -0.87 -10.84 -6.85
N LEU A 22 0.29 -10.18 -6.89
CA LEU A 22 1.02 -9.82 -5.67
C LEU A 22 0.37 -8.65 -4.95
N ILE A 23 -0.49 -7.91 -5.62
CA ILE A 23 -1.12 -6.70 -5.08
C ILE A 23 -2.61 -6.93 -4.79
N ASP A 24 -3.34 -7.64 -5.66
CA ASP A 24 -4.78 -7.80 -5.52
C ASP A 24 -5.20 -8.89 -4.53
N ASN A 25 -4.23 -9.54 -3.91
CA ASN A 25 -4.45 -10.55 -2.87
C ASN A 25 -3.65 -10.14 -1.64
N PHE A 26 -4.34 -9.76 -0.57
CA PHE A 26 -3.67 -9.26 0.64
C PHE A 26 -2.73 -10.28 1.29
N ARG A 27 -2.98 -11.59 1.11
CA ARG A 27 -2.07 -12.61 1.64
C ARG A 27 -0.70 -12.57 0.96
N GLU A 28 -0.65 -12.09 -0.28
CA GLU A 28 0.60 -11.96 -1.03
C GLU A 28 1.41 -10.73 -0.62
N TRP A 29 0.79 -9.77 0.06
CA TRP A 29 1.49 -8.60 0.57
C TRP A 29 2.59 -8.96 1.57
N THR A 30 2.49 -10.10 2.24
CA THR A 30 3.54 -10.55 3.17
C THR A 30 4.90 -10.70 2.48
N LYS A 31 4.91 -10.86 1.16
CA LYS A 31 6.15 -11.03 0.39
C LYS A 31 6.88 -9.71 0.14
N TRP A 32 6.17 -8.59 0.19
CA TRP A 32 6.77 -7.32 -0.23
C TRP A 32 6.41 -6.11 0.63
N SER A 33 5.36 -6.15 1.43
CA SER A 33 4.93 -5.00 2.21
C SER A 33 6.07 -4.51 3.12
N PRO A 34 6.32 -3.19 3.16
CA PRO A 34 7.41 -2.65 3.99
C PRO A 34 7.09 -2.71 5.48
N TRP A 35 5.84 -2.98 5.84
CA TRP A 35 5.40 -2.99 7.24
C TRP A 35 5.31 -4.40 7.85
N GLU A 36 5.73 -5.43 7.13
CA GLU A 36 5.68 -6.80 7.64
C GLU A 36 6.64 -7.05 8.80
N ASP A 37 7.72 -6.29 8.89
CA ASP A 37 8.75 -6.46 9.91
C ASP A 37 8.54 -5.59 11.15
N VAL A 38 7.47 -4.78 11.19
CA VAL A 38 7.28 -3.77 12.23
C VAL A 38 6.91 -4.41 13.57
N ASP A 39 6.19 -5.52 13.53
CA ASP A 39 5.77 -6.25 14.72
C ASP A 39 5.75 -7.75 14.43
N PRO A 40 6.65 -8.54 15.05
CA PRO A 40 6.67 -9.98 14.84
C PRO A 40 5.38 -10.68 15.31
N GLN A 41 4.60 -10.04 16.17
CA GLN A 41 3.37 -10.61 16.72
C GLN A 41 2.13 -9.93 16.14
N LEU A 42 2.25 -9.32 14.97
CA LEU A 42 1.15 -8.63 14.32
C LEU A 42 -0.06 -9.55 14.13
N GLN A 43 -1.23 -9.09 14.56
CA GLN A 43 -2.49 -9.82 14.36
C GLN A 43 -3.04 -9.46 12.98
N ARG A 44 -3.26 -10.45 12.15
CA ARG A 44 -3.78 -10.27 10.78
C ARG A 44 -5.09 -11.01 10.64
N THR A 45 -6.08 -10.35 10.04
CA THR A 45 -7.38 -10.95 9.76
C THR A 45 -7.73 -10.72 8.31
N TYR A 46 -7.94 -11.80 7.57
CA TYR A 46 -8.34 -11.76 6.17
C TYR A 46 -9.80 -12.15 6.08
N SER A 47 -10.57 -11.40 5.29
CA SER A 47 -11.99 -11.67 5.10
C SER A 47 -12.45 -11.18 3.74
N GLY A 48 -13.72 -11.41 3.42
CA GLY A 48 -14.28 -11.04 2.12
C GLY A 48 -13.76 -11.91 0.99
N ALA A 49 -13.59 -11.34 -0.18
CA ALA A 49 -13.09 -12.06 -1.35
C ALA A 49 -11.63 -12.49 -1.13
N GLU A 50 -11.23 -13.58 -1.73
CA GLU A 50 -9.85 -14.06 -1.64
C GLU A 50 -8.89 -13.12 -2.36
N SER A 51 -9.34 -12.55 -3.48
CA SER A 51 -8.60 -11.54 -4.23
C SER A 51 -9.59 -10.66 -4.97
N GLY A 52 -9.12 -9.50 -5.46
CA GLY A 52 -9.95 -8.57 -6.19
C GLY A 52 -10.91 -7.78 -5.30
N VAL A 53 -11.86 -7.10 -5.92
CA VAL A 53 -12.81 -6.23 -5.21
C VAL A 53 -13.54 -7.01 -4.13
N GLY A 54 -13.61 -6.45 -2.93
CA GLY A 54 -14.24 -7.08 -1.77
C GLY A 54 -13.26 -7.81 -0.86
N ALA A 55 -12.00 -7.99 -1.26
CA ALA A 55 -10.99 -8.53 -0.36
C ALA A 55 -10.74 -7.55 0.78
N HIS A 56 -10.62 -8.06 1.98
CA HIS A 56 -10.48 -7.25 3.20
C HIS A 56 -9.36 -7.79 4.08
N TYR A 57 -8.60 -6.87 4.64
CA TYR A 57 -7.48 -7.18 5.54
C TYR A 57 -7.51 -6.22 6.72
N ALA A 58 -7.40 -6.76 7.93
CA ALA A 58 -7.31 -5.95 9.14
C ALA A 58 -6.04 -6.34 9.90
N TRP A 59 -5.44 -5.36 10.54
CA TRP A 59 -4.25 -5.61 11.37
C TRP A 59 -4.36 -4.90 12.70
N SER A 60 -3.67 -5.45 13.70
CA SER A 60 -3.51 -4.85 15.00
C SER A 60 -2.18 -5.29 15.58
N GLY A 61 -1.41 -4.35 16.06
CA GLY A 61 -0.07 -4.63 16.56
C GLY A 61 0.39 -3.64 17.61
N ASN A 62 1.72 -3.53 17.73
CA ASN A 62 2.36 -2.63 18.68
C ASN A 62 2.18 -1.16 18.25
N ARG A 63 2.81 -0.23 19.00
CA ARG A 63 2.69 1.19 18.71
C ARG A 63 3.15 1.58 17.32
N LYS A 64 4.17 0.91 16.79
CA LYS A 64 4.69 1.18 15.45
C LYS A 64 3.75 0.69 14.36
N ALA A 65 3.17 -0.49 14.57
CA ALA A 65 2.25 -1.07 13.62
C ALA A 65 0.86 -0.43 13.67
N GLY A 66 0.42 -0.05 14.87
CA GLY A 66 -0.92 0.50 15.04
C GLY A 66 -2.00 -0.52 14.74
N ALA A 67 -3.15 -0.04 14.29
CA ALA A 67 -4.27 -0.88 13.88
C ALA A 67 -5.03 -0.21 12.75
N GLY A 68 -5.60 -1.02 11.86
CA GLY A 68 -6.38 -0.51 10.76
C GLY A 68 -6.87 -1.61 9.84
N SER A 69 -7.33 -1.21 8.66
CA SER A 69 -7.82 -2.16 7.68
C SER A 69 -7.60 -1.65 6.26
N MET A 70 -7.65 -2.57 5.32
CA MET A 70 -7.62 -2.28 3.89
C MET A 70 -8.71 -3.07 3.20
N GLU A 71 -9.30 -2.46 2.19
CA GLU A 71 -10.28 -3.12 1.34
C GLU A 71 -9.97 -2.82 -0.12
N LEU A 72 -9.98 -3.85 -0.96
CA LEU A 72 -9.86 -3.67 -2.40
C LEU A 72 -11.18 -3.16 -2.94
N VAL A 73 -11.17 -1.94 -3.48
CA VAL A 73 -12.37 -1.25 -3.96
C VAL A 73 -12.41 -1.11 -5.48
N ALA A 74 -11.28 -1.33 -6.15
CA ALA A 74 -11.20 -1.34 -7.60
C ALA A 74 -10.11 -2.31 -8.03
N ASP A 75 -10.34 -3.06 -9.09
CA ASP A 75 -9.37 -4.05 -9.55
C ASP A 75 -9.57 -4.31 -11.04
N ASP A 76 -8.67 -3.81 -11.87
CA ASP A 76 -8.62 -4.14 -13.29
C ASP A 76 -7.17 -4.46 -13.67
N GLU A 77 -6.91 -4.72 -14.94
CA GLU A 77 -5.60 -5.17 -15.40
C GLU A 77 -4.48 -4.16 -15.16
N ARG A 78 -4.81 -2.88 -15.10
CA ARG A 78 -3.82 -1.80 -15.04
C ARG A 78 -3.91 -0.97 -13.78
N GLU A 79 -4.94 -1.15 -12.96
CA GLU A 79 -5.14 -0.30 -11.79
C GLU A 79 -5.82 -1.07 -10.68
N ILE A 80 -5.27 -0.92 -9.47
CA ILE A 80 -5.81 -1.57 -8.28
C ILE A 80 -6.02 -0.46 -7.25
N GLY A 81 -7.26 -0.32 -6.77
CA GLY A 81 -7.62 0.68 -5.77
C GLY A 81 -7.87 0.04 -4.42
N VAL A 82 -7.33 0.66 -3.38
CA VAL A 82 -7.44 0.19 -1.99
C VAL A 82 -7.90 1.34 -1.11
N ARG A 83 -8.89 1.06 -0.27
CA ARG A 83 -9.26 1.97 0.81
C ARG A 83 -8.49 1.54 2.05
N LEU A 84 -7.69 2.46 2.59
CA LEU A 84 -6.86 2.24 3.77
C LEU A 84 -7.44 3.04 4.92
N GLU A 85 -7.82 2.37 6.00
CA GLU A 85 -8.37 2.99 7.18
C GLU A 85 -7.47 2.72 8.38
N PHE A 86 -7.01 3.77 9.02
CA PHE A 86 -6.28 3.68 10.29
C PHE A 86 -7.23 3.88 11.44
N LEU A 87 -7.06 3.05 12.48
CA LEU A 87 -7.79 3.18 13.74
C LEU A 87 -6.88 3.68 14.85
N LYS A 88 -5.61 3.30 14.81
CA LYS A 88 -4.58 3.69 15.79
C LYS A 88 -3.27 3.97 15.06
N PRO A 89 -2.50 4.95 15.48
CA PRO A 89 -2.72 5.85 16.63
C PRO A 89 -3.83 6.89 16.40
N PHE A 90 -4.20 7.17 15.17
CA PHE A 90 -5.21 8.17 14.82
C PHE A 90 -6.14 7.60 13.76
N LYS A 91 -7.41 7.98 13.80
CA LYS A 91 -8.36 7.60 12.76
C LYS A 91 -8.10 8.42 11.51
N ALA A 92 -7.97 7.72 10.38
CA ALA A 92 -7.77 8.36 9.09
C ALA A 92 -8.21 7.40 7.98
N THR A 93 -8.72 7.95 6.89
CA THR A 93 -9.07 7.18 5.70
C THR A 93 -8.29 7.71 4.53
N ASN A 94 -7.61 6.83 3.81
CA ASN A 94 -6.78 7.19 2.67
C ASN A 94 -7.15 6.34 1.47
N ASP A 95 -6.97 6.91 0.29
CA ASP A 95 -7.14 6.20 -0.97
C ASP A 95 -5.76 5.81 -1.49
N VAL A 96 -5.61 4.55 -1.85
CA VAL A 96 -4.37 4.00 -2.39
C VAL A 96 -4.66 3.47 -3.77
N VAL A 97 -3.80 3.78 -4.74
CA VAL A 97 -3.91 3.30 -6.10
C VAL A 97 -2.55 2.76 -6.54
N PHE A 98 -2.56 1.56 -7.10
CA PHE A 98 -1.42 1.01 -7.81
C PHE A 98 -1.72 1.04 -9.29
N GLU A 99 -0.83 1.65 -10.09
CA GLU A 99 -0.93 1.66 -11.54
C GLU A 99 0.13 0.73 -12.11
N LEU A 100 -0.26 -0.12 -13.04
CA LEU A 100 0.64 -1.08 -13.69
C LEU A 100 0.74 -0.68 -15.17
N ASN A 101 1.81 0.03 -15.51
CA ASN A 101 2.00 0.58 -16.86
C ASN A 101 3.04 -0.25 -17.63
N PRO A 102 2.62 -1.08 -18.60
CA PRO A 102 3.57 -1.87 -19.36
C PRO A 102 4.47 -0.98 -20.22
N THR A 103 5.73 -1.38 -20.34
CA THR A 103 6.72 -0.70 -21.15
C THR A 103 6.94 -1.45 -22.46
N GLU A 104 7.61 -0.83 -23.42
CA GLU A 104 7.92 -1.46 -24.72
C GLU A 104 8.81 -2.69 -24.58
N SER A 105 9.62 -2.76 -23.52
CA SER A 105 10.55 -3.87 -23.30
C SER A 105 9.92 -5.08 -22.61
N GLY A 106 8.62 -5.05 -22.33
CA GLY A 106 7.95 -6.12 -21.61
C GLY A 106 8.04 -6.00 -20.09
N ALA A 107 8.60 -4.91 -19.60
CA ALA A 107 8.62 -4.59 -18.19
C ALA A 107 7.35 -3.81 -17.80
N THR A 108 7.23 -3.48 -16.53
CA THR A 108 6.10 -2.71 -16.01
C THR A 108 6.60 -1.60 -15.11
N GLU A 109 6.12 -0.39 -15.33
CA GLU A 109 6.28 0.68 -14.36
C GLU A 109 5.14 0.57 -13.36
N VAL A 110 5.46 0.35 -12.09
CA VAL A 110 4.49 0.32 -11.01
C VAL A 110 4.52 1.65 -10.30
N VAL A 111 3.36 2.29 -10.21
CA VAL A 111 3.19 3.54 -9.47
C VAL A 111 2.33 3.27 -8.25
N TRP A 112 2.83 3.62 -7.08
CA TRP A 112 2.11 3.48 -5.81
C TRP A 112 1.76 4.89 -5.33
N ARG A 113 0.48 5.18 -5.28
CA ARG A 113 -0.05 6.51 -4.94
C ARG A 113 -0.97 6.41 -3.74
N MET A 114 -0.75 7.26 -2.74
CA MET A 114 -1.64 7.36 -1.59
C MET A 114 -2.05 8.82 -1.43
N SER A 115 -3.33 9.05 -1.25
CA SER A 115 -3.87 10.39 -1.03
C SER A 115 -4.86 10.38 0.13
N GLY A 116 -5.02 11.53 0.75
CA GLY A 116 -5.93 11.68 1.86
C GLY A 116 -5.90 13.09 2.43
N GLN A 117 -6.57 13.23 3.56
CA GLN A 117 -6.61 14.49 4.27
C GLN A 117 -5.94 14.33 5.63
N GLN A 118 -5.20 15.34 6.05
CA GLN A 118 -4.60 15.38 7.36
C GLN A 118 -5.52 16.11 8.32
N HIS A 119 -5.82 15.47 9.44
CA HIS A 119 -6.74 16.00 10.45
C HIS A 119 -6.05 16.10 11.81
N GLY A 120 -6.46 17.10 12.60
CA GLY A 120 -6.06 17.23 13.98
C GLY A 120 -4.56 17.21 14.16
N LEU A 121 -4.08 16.31 15.02
CA LEU A 121 -2.65 16.20 15.32
C LEU A 121 -1.83 15.83 14.08
N MET A 122 -2.37 15.00 13.20
CA MET A 122 -1.69 14.66 11.96
C MET A 122 -1.50 15.85 11.03
N ALA A 123 -2.50 16.75 10.96
CA ALA A 123 -2.37 17.97 10.18
C ALA A 123 -1.29 18.88 10.76
N LEU A 124 -1.19 18.94 12.08
CA LEU A 124 -0.18 19.73 12.76
C LEU A 124 1.22 19.15 12.50
N LEU A 125 1.36 17.82 12.61
CA LEU A 125 2.61 17.15 12.32
C LEU A 125 3.01 17.27 10.85
N GLY A 126 2.03 17.25 9.94
CA GLY A 126 2.27 17.39 8.51
C GLY A 126 2.86 18.72 8.11
N LYS A 127 2.70 19.76 8.94
CA LYS A 127 3.35 21.06 8.71
C LYS A 127 4.84 21.02 9.04
N VAL A 128 5.24 20.14 9.93
CA VAL A 128 6.62 20.00 10.39
C VAL A 128 7.33 18.87 9.64
N ILE A 129 6.62 17.74 9.47
CA ILE A 129 7.14 16.54 8.79
C ILE A 129 6.20 16.21 7.65
N SER A 130 6.69 16.29 6.41
CA SER A 130 5.83 15.99 5.25
C SER A 130 5.47 14.51 5.21
N MET A 131 4.26 14.21 4.76
CA MET A 131 3.82 12.82 4.57
C MET A 131 4.70 12.11 3.54
N ASP A 132 5.20 12.82 2.56
CA ASP A 132 6.10 12.27 1.56
C ASP A 132 7.38 11.72 2.21
N ARG A 133 7.94 12.43 3.17
CA ARG A 133 9.11 11.96 3.91
C ARG A 133 8.75 10.81 4.85
N LEU A 134 7.58 10.91 5.49
CA LEU A 134 7.17 9.97 6.52
C LEU A 134 6.93 8.57 5.95
N VAL A 135 6.24 8.48 4.82
CA VAL A 135 5.87 7.18 4.22
C VAL A 135 6.57 6.88 2.91
N GLY A 136 7.17 7.88 2.26
CA GLY A 136 7.82 7.68 0.96
C GLY A 136 8.95 6.67 1.00
N LYS A 137 9.75 6.68 2.07
CA LYS A 137 10.82 5.69 2.26
C LYS A 137 10.28 4.29 2.36
N ASP A 138 9.14 4.13 3.03
CA ASP A 138 8.50 2.83 3.16
C ASP A 138 7.97 2.37 1.81
N PHE A 139 7.39 3.26 1.03
CA PHE A 139 6.94 2.95 -0.33
C PHE A 139 8.10 2.48 -1.20
N ASP A 140 9.24 3.17 -1.14
CA ASP A 140 10.43 2.78 -1.91
C ASP A 140 10.91 1.39 -1.50
N LYS A 141 10.93 1.10 -0.20
CA LYS A 141 11.30 -0.21 0.34
C LYS A 141 10.33 -1.29 -0.14
N GLY A 142 9.03 -1.01 -0.08
CA GLY A 142 8.00 -1.94 -0.53
C GLY A 142 8.09 -2.21 -2.03
N LEU A 143 8.28 -1.18 -2.83
CA LEU A 143 8.41 -1.34 -4.28
C LEU A 143 9.67 -2.13 -4.65
N THR A 144 10.77 -1.93 -3.94
CA THR A 144 12.00 -2.72 -4.14
C THR A 144 11.75 -4.20 -3.84
N ARG A 145 11.03 -4.49 -2.77
CA ARG A 145 10.66 -5.87 -2.42
C ARG A 145 9.67 -6.47 -3.42
N LEU A 146 8.72 -5.67 -3.90
CA LEU A 146 7.77 -6.11 -4.92
C LEU A 146 8.50 -6.48 -6.22
N LYS A 147 9.47 -5.66 -6.61
CA LYS A 147 10.33 -5.95 -7.76
C LYS A 147 11.04 -7.30 -7.58
N ALA A 148 11.64 -7.52 -6.43
CA ALA A 148 12.34 -8.78 -6.15
C ALA A 148 11.39 -9.97 -6.20
N ALA A 149 10.19 -9.85 -5.64
CA ALA A 149 9.20 -10.93 -5.65
C ALA A 149 8.69 -11.24 -7.06
N ALA A 150 8.47 -10.21 -7.87
CA ALA A 150 7.94 -10.38 -9.22
C ALA A 150 8.98 -10.92 -10.20
N GLU A 151 10.26 -10.59 -9.99
CA GLU A 151 11.36 -11.00 -10.87
C GLU A 151 11.97 -12.35 -10.48
N ALA A 152 11.57 -12.88 -9.34
CA ALA A 152 12.11 -14.14 -8.84
C ALA A 152 11.67 -15.35 -9.69
#